data_93d7901fc52397da50feca056253786b
#
_entry.id   93d7901fc52397da50feca056253786b
#
_cell.length_a   1.000
_cell.length_b   1.000
_cell.length_c   1.000
_cell.angle_alpha   90.00
_cell.angle_beta   90.00
_cell.angle_gamma   90.00
#
_symmetry.space_group_name_H-M   'P 1'
#
loop_
_entity.id
_entity.type
_entity.pdbx_description
1 polymer ?
#
loop_
_entity_poly.entity_id
_entity_poly.type
_entity_poly.pdbx_seq_one_letter_code
_entity_poly.pdbx_strand_id
1 'polypeptide(L)' 'MIINDFHVVKKLRSGNFGQVYACYHHKTDKVYAVKVLDRAYV' A
#
# COMPACT_ATOMS: atom_id res chain seq x y z
N MET A 1 1.64 -9.03 5.73
CA MET A 1 2.05 -9.39 4.37
C MET A 1 3.23 -8.51 3.96
N ILE A 2 4.22 -9.10 3.31
CA ILE A 2 5.43 -8.39 2.86
C ILE A 2 5.59 -8.61 1.37
N ILE A 3 5.73 -7.51 0.62
CA ILE A 3 5.95 -7.54 -0.83
C ILE A 3 7.08 -6.56 -1.14
N ASN A 4 8.14 -7.03 -1.80
CA ASN A 4 9.27 -6.19 -2.20
C ASN A 4 9.85 -5.38 -1.03
N ASP A 5 9.99 -6.03 0.14
CA ASP A 5 10.48 -5.41 1.36
C ASP A 5 9.50 -4.42 1.99
N PHE A 6 8.28 -4.29 1.47
CA PHE A 6 7.22 -3.49 2.08
C PHE A 6 6.36 -4.34 3.00
N HIS A 7 6.14 -3.82 4.19
CA HIS A 7 5.26 -4.45 5.18
C HIS A 7 4.03 -3.56 5.32
N VAL A 8 2.85 -4.11 5.06
CA VAL A 8 1.60 -3.36 5.18
C VAL A 8 1.31 -3.12 6.65
N VAL A 9 1.25 -1.85 7.05
CA VAL A 9 1.00 -1.46 8.43
C VAL A 9 -0.49 -1.27 8.68
N LYS A 10 -1.15 -0.47 7.82
CA LYS A 10 -2.59 -0.29 7.94
C LYS A 10 -3.18 0.25 6.63
N LYS A 11 -4.50 0.08 6.49
CA LYS A 11 -5.24 0.66 5.37
C LYS A 11 -5.59 2.10 5.71
N LEU A 12 -5.24 3.02 4.83
CA LEU A 12 -5.52 4.45 5.00
C LEU A 12 -6.84 4.85 4.36
N ARG A 13 -7.14 4.28 3.19
CA ARG A 13 -8.33 4.67 2.43
C ARG A 13 -8.74 3.54 1.49
N SER A 14 -10.05 3.46 1.21
CA SER A 14 -10.54 2.56 0.18
C SER A 14 -11.66 3.26 -0.59
N GLY A 15 -11.84 2.86 -1.85
CA GLY A 15 -12.86 3.43 -2.71
C GLY A 15 -12.97 2.65 -3.99
N ASN A 16 -13.69 3.21 -4.97
CA ASN A 16 -13.89 2.54 -6.25
C ASN A 16 -12.58 2.35 -7.03
N PHE A 17 -11.61 3.23 -6.77
CA PHE A 17 -10.30 3.17 -7.44
C PHE A 17 -9.41 2.05 -6.90
N GLY A 18 -9.71 1.53 -5.71
CA GLY A 18 -8.87 0.54 -5.04
C GLY A 18 -8.61 0.91 -3.60
N GLN A 19 -7.39 0.66 -3.13
CA GLN A 19 -7.01 0.83 -1.73
C GLN A 19 -5.74 1.64 -1.60
N VAL A 20 -5.58 2.34 -0.47
CA VAL A 20 -4.33 3.01 -0.12
C VAL A 20 -3.88 2.49 1.24
N TYR A 21 -2.64 2.03 1.30
CA TYR A 21 -2.06 1.46 2.52
C TYR A 21 -0.85 2.25 2.98
N ALA A 22 -0.66 2.32 4.29
CA ALA A 22 0.61 2.76 4.85
C ALA A 22 1.51 1.54 4.93
N CYS A 23 2.68 1.61 4.31
CA CYS A 23 3.61 0.48 4.25
C CYS A 23 4.99 0.90 4.73
N TYR A 24 5.58 0.05 5.56
CA TYR A 24 6.95 0.25 6.04
C TYR A 24 7.90 -0.45 5.08
N HIS A 25 8.93 0.27 4.65
CA HIS A 25 9.94 -0.29 3.75
C HIS A 25 11.18 -0.65 4.56
N HIS A 26 11.50 -1.94 4.60
CA HIS A 26 12.56 -2.46 5.47
C HIS A 26 13.95 -1.96 5.11
N LYS A 27 14.21 -1.72 3.82
CA LYS A 27 15.54 -1.30 3.38
C LYS A 27 15.81 0.18 3.64
N THR A 28 14.79 1.03 3.50
CA THR A 28 14.94 2.47 3.72
C THR A 28 14.55 2.90 5.11
N ASP A 29 13.89 2.02 5.87
CA ASP A 29 13.41 2.28 7.22
C ASP A 29 12.45 3.46 7.25
N LYS A 30 11.58 3.56 6.23
CA LYS A 30 10.61 4.64 6.10
C LYS A 30 9.22 4.08 5.81
N VAL A 31 8.20 4.91 6.09
CA VAL A 31 6.81 4.57 5.81
C VAL A 31 6.35 5.33 4.57
N TYR A 32 5.71 4.61 3.66
CA TYR A 32 5.19 5.17 2.42
C TYR A 32 3.71 4.90 2.28
N ALA A 33 3.00 5.77 1.56
CA ALA A 33 1.63 5.50 1.14
C ALA A 33 1.71 4.74 -0.18
N VAL A 34 1.14 3.53 -0.22
CA VAL A 34 1.13 2.68 -1.40
C VAL A 34 -0.29 2.53 -1.89
N LYS A 35 -0.53 2.91 -3.13
CA LYS A 35 -1.85 2.85 -3.75
C LYS A 35 -1.95 1.58 -4.58
N VAL A 36 -2.94 0.74 -4.26
CA VAL A 36 -3.23 -0.48 -5.00
C VAL A 36 -4.48 -0.23 -5.83
N LEU A 37 -4.32 -0.15 -7.14
CA LEU A 37 -5.43 0.17 -8.04
C LEU A 37 -6.23 -1.08 -8.38
N ASP A 38 -7.56 -0.91 -8.46
CA ASP A 38 -8.46 -1.96 -8.91
C ASP A 38 -8.37 -2.04 -10.44
N ARG A 39 -8.08 -3.22 -10.95
CA ARG A 39 -7.95 -3.42 -12.40
C ARG A 39 -9.27 -3.14 -13.13
N ALA A 40 -10.38 -3.40 -12.49
CA ALA A 40 -11.70 -3.18 -13.10
C ALA A 40 -12.04 -1.69 -13.21
N TYR A 41 -11.30 -0.85 -12.52
CA TYR A 41 -11.55 0.59 -12.50
C TYR A 41 -11.06 1.30 -13.76
N VAL A 42 -10.18 0.70 -14.48
CA VAL A 42 -9.51 1.33 -15.63
C VAL A 42 -10.49 1.86 -16.71
#